data_2735f585227e4db3554b73bfe56eabf6
#
_entry.id   2735f585227e4db3554b73bfe56eabf6
#
_cell.length_a   1.000
_cell.length_b   1.000
_cell.length_c   1.000
_cell.angle_alpha   90.00
_cell.angle_beta   90.00
_cell.angle_gamma   90.00
#
_symmetry.space_group_name_H-M   'P 1'
#
loop_
_entity.id
_entity.type
_entity.pdbx_description
1 polymer ?
#
loop_
_entity_poly.entity_id
_entity_poly.type
_entity_poly.pdbx_seq_one_letter_code
_entity_poly.pdbx_strand_id
1 'polypeptide(L)'
;MTSTAMLVALTCSATVLAACVPAFGADGWFATYSGTGPQGAATTTPPPAGPPPLAAPKNDLSWHDCTSRVYSNAGIPAAPGVKLECASYDTDLDPLVGGSTAVSIGVVRARSNQTPSDAGPLVFTTGSDLPSSTRARSGHAGIDVLRSHPIVAVDRRGMGMSSPIDCRDHFDRDEMRDQAQFQAGDDPVANLSDISNTATTDCTDAIAPGESAYDNTHAASDIERLRKLWDVPALAFVGIGNGTQVALAYAASRPDNVARLILDSPIALGVSAEAAAEQQVQGQQAALDAFAAQCVAVNCALGSHPKGAVSALLSAARSGDGPGGASVAAIANAVATALGFPDSGRVDSTTKLADALAAARSGDMNLLSALINRADTTRDTDGQFISSCSDAVNRPTPTTGCASWWWLGGSSTRSSAPSRRSTW
;
A
#
# COMPACT_ATOMS: atom_id res chain seq x y z
N MET A 1 46.37 -1.56 -60.44
CA MET A 1 44.94 -1.84 -60.59
C MET A 1 44.20 -1.14 -59.46
N THR A 2 43.68 -0.02 -59.79
CA THR A 2 43.03 0.99 -58.93
C THR A 2 41.56 0.61 -58.72
N SER A 3 41.10 0.50 -57.50
CA SER A 3 39.69 0.46 -57.17
C SER A 3 39.28 1.65 -56.36
N THR A 4 38.49 2.48 -56.99
CA THR A 4 37.89 3.71 -56.49
C THR A 4 36.73 3.40 -55.56
N ALA A 5 36.81 3.81 -54.31
CA ALA A 5 35.69 3.78 -53.37
C ALA A 5 34.87 5.04 -53.45
N MET A 6 33.60 4.88 -53.76
CA MET A 6 32.59 5.94 -53.89
C MET A 6 31.98 6.21 -52.49
N LEU A 7 32.26 7.41 -51.95
CA LEU A 7 31.62 7.90 -50.73
C LEU A 7 30.22 8.42 -51.09
N VAL A 8 29.19 7.77 -50.54
CA VAL A 8 27.83 8.32 -50.51
C VAL A 8 27.62 9.04 -49.18
N ALA A 9 27.55 10.35 -49.25
CA ALA A 9 27.19 11.20 -48.11
C ALA A 9 25.67 11.15 -47.91
N LEU A 10 25.17 10.47 -46.88
CA LEU A 10 23.79 10.60 -46.40
C LEU A 10 23.72 11.81 -45.46
N THR A 11 23.10 12.89 -45.94
CA THR A 11 22.69 13.99 -45.08
C THR A 11 21.46 13.59 -44.28
N CYS A 12 21.65 13.26 -43.01
CA CYS A 12 20.55 13.12 -42.05
C CYS A 12 20.05 14.50 -41.64
N SER A 13 18.90 14.91 -42.15
CA SER A 13 18.15 16.06 -41.63
C SER A 13 17.59 15.69 -40.25
N ALA A 14 18.22 16.19 -39.18
CA ALA A 14 17.71 16.09 -37.83
C ALA A 14 16.53 17.07 -37.65
N THR A 15 15.31 16.59 -37.79
CA THR A 15 14.13 17.27 -37.27
C THR A 15 14.14 17.18 -35.74
N VAL A 16 14.49 18.30 -35.12
CA VAL A 16 14.38 18.48 -33.66
C VAL A 16 12.91 18.47 -33.30
N LEU A 17 12.39 17.33 -32.82
CA LEU A 17 11.17 17.28 -32.05
C LEU A 17 11.46 17.88 -30.67
N ALA A 18 11.11 19.16 -30.50
CA ALA A 18 11.08 19.81 -29.22
C ALA A 18 10.00 19.12 -28.38
N ALA A 19 10.40 18.12 -27.57
CA ALA A 19 9.58 17.62 -26.51
C ALA A 19 9.40 18.75 -25.48
N CYS A 20 8.18 19.27 -25.34
CA CYS A 20 7.80 20.13 -24.23
C CYS A 20 7.90 19.34 -22.94
N VAL A 21 9.05 19.37 -22.30
CA VAL A 21 9.19 18.99 -20.89
C VAL A 21 8.75 20.22 -20.10
N PRO A 22 7.70 20.16 -19.27
CA PRO A 22 7.38 21.25 -18.38
C PRO A 22 8.53 21.42 -17.40
N ALA A 23 9.19 22.59 -17.44
CA ALA A 23 10.16 22.97 -16.41
C ALA A 23 9.40 23.17 -15.10
N PHE A 24 9.59 22.27 -14.14
CA PHE A 24 9.10 22.44 -12.78
C PHE A 24 9.97 23.51 -12.10
N GLY A 25 9.47 24.74 -12.04
CA GLY A 25 10.04 25.79 -11.21
C GLY A 25 9.79 25.46 -9.73
N ALA A 26 10.73 25.85 -8.87
CA ALA A 26 10.74 25.53 -7.44
C ALA A 26 9.66 26.26 -6.59
N ASP A 27 8.76 27.00 -7.20
CA ASP A 27 7.76 27.81 -6.53
C ASP A 27 6.35 27.52 -7.08
N GLY A 28 5.57 26.77 -6.32
CA GLY A 28 4.11 26.71 -6.41
C GLY A 28 3.53 25.65 -7.36
N TRP A 29 2.84 24.70 -6.80
CA TRP A 29 2.10 23.62 -7.47
C TRP A 29 0.77 24.08 -8.08
N PHE A 30 0.76 25.16 -8.87
CA PHE A 30 -0.44 25.55 -9.61
C PHE A 30 -0.09 25.86 -11.06
N ALA A 31 -0.62 25.10 -12.00
CA ALA A 31 -0.57 25.42 -13.40
C ALA A 31 -1.49 26.62 -13.67
N THR A 32 -0.93 27.81 -13.88
CA THR A 32 -1.67 28.95 -14.41
C THR A 32 -1.62 28.89 -15.94
N TYR A 33 -2.79 28.65 -16.56
CA TYR A 33 -2.94 28.74 -18.01
C TYR A 33 -3.08 30.24 -18.41
N SER A 34 -2.05 30.82 -18.96
CA SER A 34 -2.11 32.14 -19.58
C SER A 34 -2.17 31.98 -21.11
N GLY A 35 -3.34 31.72 -21.65
CA GLY A 35 -3.59 31.69 -23.07
C GLY A 35 -3.99 33.08 -23.58
N THR A 36 -3.13 33.76 -24.34
CA THR A 36 -3.51 34.88 -25.20
C THR A 36 -4.07 34.32 -26.52
N GLY A 37 -5.36 33.96 -26.51
CA GLY A 37 -6.11 33.71 -27.73
C GLY A 37 -6.89 34.95 -28.19
N PRO A 38 -7.28 35.06 -29.47
CA PRO A 38 -8.02 36.22 -29.94
C PRO A 38 -9.34 36.39 -29.21
N GLN A 39 -9.64 37.62 -28.77
CA GLN A 39 -10.85 38.00 -28.09
C GLN A 39 -12.07 37.79 -29.00
N GLY A 40 -12.66 36.61 -28.93
CA GLY A 40 -14.05 36.35 -29.37
C GLY A 40 -14.98 36.76 -28.27
N ALA A 41 -16.14 37.32 -28.63
CA ALA A 41 -17.17 37.88 -27.76
C ALA A 41 -17.36 37.06 -26.48
N ALA A 42 -17.32 37.73 -25.34
CA ALA A 42 -17.52 37.17 -24.01
C ALA A 42 -18.92 36.53 -23.88
N THR A 43 -19.03 35.26 -24.17
CA THR A 43 -20.07 34.43 -23.55
C THR A 43 -19.68 34.32 -22.09
N THR A 44 -20.45 34.95 -21.21
CA THR A 44 -20.33 34.79 -19.76
C THR A 44 -20.74 33.37 -19.37
N THR A 45 -19.83 32.41 -19.63
CA THR A 45 -19.94 31.10 -19.00
C THR A 45 -19.74 31.34 -17.50
N PRO A 46 -20.68 30.94 -16.62
CA PRO A 46 -20.46 31.04 -15.19
C PRO A 46 -19.13 30.38 -14.85
N PRO A 47 -18.33 30.94 -13.93
CA PRO A 47 -17.11 30.27 -13.50
C PRO A 47 -17.48 28.85 -13.11
N PRO A 48 -16.66 27.84 -13.47
CA PRO A 48 -16.94 26.45 -13.12
C PRO A 48 -17.24 26.40 -11.62
N ALA A 49 -18.35 25.81 -11.27
CA ALA A 49 -18.72 25.62 -9.87
C ALA A 49 -17.53 25.01 -9.13
N GLY A 50 -17.10 25.65 -8.05
CA GLY A 50 -16.01 25.11 -7.22
C GLY A 50 -16.34 23.67 -6.78
N PRO A 51 -15.36 22.91 -6.36
CA PRO A 51 -15.62 21.53 -5.91
C PRO A 51 -16.70 21.54 -4.80
N PRO A 52 -17.52 20.47 -4.72
CA PRO A 52 -18.59 20.39 -3.72
C PRO A 52 -18.06 20.68 -2.31
N PRO A 53 -18.86 21.35 -1.45
CA PRO A 53 -18.46 21.61 -0.07
C PRO A 53 -18.31 20.28 0.68
N LEU A 54 -17.30 20.20 1.54
CA LEU A 54 -17.10 19.05 2.42
C LEU A 54 -17.97 19.28 3.68
N ALA A 55 -19.10 18.58 3.73
CA ALA A 55 -20.08 18.74 4.80
C ALA A 55 -19.75 17.83 5.99
N ALA A 56 -20.02 18.31 7.20
CA ALA A 56 -20.05 17.47 8.39
C ALA A 56 -21.21 16.46 8.32
N PRO A 57 -21.08 15.27 8.93
CA PRO A 57 -22.15 14.31 9.04
C PRO A 57 -23.40 14.92 9.72
N LYS A 58 -24.57 14.74 9.11
CA LYS A 58 -25.84 15.10 9.74
C LYS A 58 -26.25 14.04 10.76
N ASN A 59 -25.99 12.77 10.45
CA ASN A 59 -26.19 11.63 11.32
C ASN A 59 -24.82 11.01 11.57
N ASP A 60 -24.33 11.05 12.80
CA ASP A 60 -23.02 10.50 13.11
C ASP A 60 -23.13 9.04 13.59
N LEU A 61 -22.02 8.31 13.54
CA LEU A 61 -21.94 6.96 14.08
C LEU A 61 -21.87 7.00 15.61
N SER A 62 -22.15 5.85 16.25
CA SER A 62 -22.02 5.69 17.71
C SER A 62 -20.55 5.55 18.12
N TRP A 63 -19.85 6.66 18.17
CA TRP A 63 -18.44 6.71 18.51
C TRP A 63 -18.18 6.48 19.99
N HIS A 64 -17.14 5.70 20.30
CA HIS A 64 -16.62 5.53 21.65
C HIS A 64 -15.11 5.76 21.68
N ASP A 65 -14.58 6.26 22.79
CA ASP A 65 -13.12 6.46 22.94
C ASP A 65 -12.39 5.12 22.92
N CYS A 66 -11.46 4.98 22.01
CA CYS A 66 -10.60 3.79 21.92
C CYS A 66 -9.10 4.14 21.92
N THR A 67 -8.74 5.38 22.27
CA THR A 67 -7.38 5.89 22.23
C THR A 67 -6.39 4.95 22.92
N SER A 68 -6.60 4.67 24.19
CA SER A 68 -5.70 3.81 24.98
C SER A 68 -5.58 2.41 24.38
N ARG A 69 -6.71 1.79 23.97
CA ARG A 69 -6.73 0.44 23.41
C ARG A 69 -5.95 0.35 22.11
N VAL A 70 -6.16 1.30 21.19
CA VAL A 70 -5.51 1.29 19.85
C VAL A 70 -4.00 1.47 20.00
N TYR A 71 -3.55 2.37 20.85
CA TYR A 71 -2.13 2.59 21.08
C TYR A 71 -1.47 1.45 21.87
N SER A 72 -2.13 0.90 22.90
CA SER A 72 -1.61 -0.23 23.68
C SER A 72 -1.45 -1.48 22.84
N ASN A 73 -2.45 -1.81 21.99
CA ASN A 73 -2.37 -2.96 21.09
C ASN A 73 -1.23 -2.84 20.07
N ALA A 74 -0.82 -1.62 19.77
CA ALA A 74 0.29 -1.34 18.86
C ALA A 74 1.66 -1.32 19.55
N GLY A 75 1.70 -1.31 20.87
CA GLY A 75 2.94 -1.14 21.65
C GLY A 75 3.62 0.22 21.44
N ILE A 76 2.86 1.25 21.03
CA ILE A 76 3.40 2.59 20.77
C ILE A 76 2.76 3.63 21.73
N PRO A 77 3.48 4.69 22.10
CA PRO A 77 2.91 5.76 22.91
C PRO A 77 1.83 6.52 22.13
N ALA A 78 0.79 6.96 22.86
CA ALA A 78 -0.26 7.79 22.28
C ALA A 78 0.33 9.11 21.76
N ALA A 79 -0.12 9.53 20.56
CA ALA A 79 0.28 10.81 20.00
C ALA A 79 -0.32 11.96 20.83
N PRO A 80 0.49 12.91 21.33
CA PRO A 80 0.00 14.01 22.16
C PRO A 80 -1.07 14.83 21.43
N GLY A 81 -2.19 15.08 22.10
CA GLY A 81 -3.28 15.90 21.56
C GLY A 81 -4.15 15.24 20.49
N VAL A 82 -3.94 13.96 20.21
CA VAL A 82 -4.77 13.16 19.31
C VAL A 82 -5.69 12.26 20.11
N LYS A 83 -6.98 12.32 19.82
CA LYS A 83 -8.01 11.43 20.34
C LYS A 83 -8.44 10.47 19.22
N LEU A 84 -8.52 9.18 19.55
CA LEU A 84 -9.06 8.15 18.65
C LEU A 84 -10.41 7.69 19.15
N GLU A 85 -11.39 7.66 18.26
CA GLU A 85 -12.74 7.18 18.51
C GLU A 85 -13.04 6.06 17.53
N CYS A 86 -13.57 4.95 18.03
CA CYS A 86 -13.94 3.78 17.24
C CYS A 86 -15.44 3.68 17.09
N ALA A 87 -15.87 3.19 15.93
CA ALA A 87 -17.26 2.82 15.64
C ALA A 87 -17.28 1.70 14.61
N SER A 88 -18.45 1.16 14.35
CA SER A 88 -18.71 0.25 13.22
C SER A 88 -20.09 0.51 12.64
N TYR A 89 -20.30 0.04 11.43
CA TYR A 89 -21.60 0.04 10.75
C TYR A 89 -21.72 -1.20 9.87
N ASP A 90 -22.95 -1.63 9.62
CA ASP A 90 -23.21 -2.81 8.81
C ASP A 90 -23.51 -2.43 7.36
N THR A 91 -23.05 -3.29 6.46
CA THR A 91 -23.29 -3.23 5.02
C THR A 91 -23.58 -4.63 4.49
N ASP A 92 -24.17 -4.72 3.32
CA ASP A 92 -24.41 -6.01 2.67
C ASP A 92 -23.08 -6.61 2.18
N LEU A 93 -22.88 -7.92 2.36
CA LEU A 93 -21.71 -8.62 1.85
C LEU A 93 -21.61 -8.47 0.32
N ASP A 94 -22.73 -8.72 -0.39
CA ASP A 94 -22.87 -8.41 -1.81
C ASP A 94 -24.11 -7.54 -2.02
N PRO A 95 -23.95 -6.23 -2.30
CA PRO A 95 -25.07 -5.33 -2.52
C PRO A 95 -25.88 -5.62 -3.79
N LEU A 96 -25.39 -6.48 -4.69
CA LEU A 96 -26.10 -6.90 -5.89
C LEU A 96 -27.00 -8.11 -5.64
N VAL A 97 -26.79 -8.81 -4.54
CA VAL A 97 -27.60 -9.97 -4.13
C VAL A 97 -28.51 -9.55 -2.98
N GLY A 98 -29.80 -9.41 -3.28
CA GLY A 98 -30.79 -9.05 -2.26
C GLY A 98 -30.84 -10.07 -1.12
N GLY A 99 -30.72 -9.58 0.13
CA GLY A 99 -30.71 -10.44 1.32
C GLY A 99 -29.39 -11.14 1.61
N SER A 100 -28.28 -10.62 1.06
CA SER A 100 -26.94 -11.11 1.40
C SER A 100 -26.63 -10.91 2.87
N THR A 101 -25.70 -11.70 3.42
CA THR A 101 -25.24 -11.60 4.80
C THR A 101 -24.67 -10.21 5.07
N ALA A 102 -24.92 -9.65 6.25
CA ALA A 102 -24.34 -8.38 6.66
C ALA A 102 -22.87 -8.55 7.06
N VAL A 103 -22.06 -7.57 6.68
CA VAL A 103 -20.64 -7.43 7.08
C VAL A 103 -20.50 -6.16 7.92
N SER A 104 -19.84 -6.27 9.06
CA SER A 104 -19.55 -5.10 9.89
C SER A 104 -18.25 -4.44 9.46
N ILE A 105 -18.31 -3.14 9.18
CA ILE A 105 -17.18 -2.32 8.78
C ILE A 105 -16.72 -1.47 9.96
N GLY A 106 -15.48 -1.68 10.39
CA GLY A 106 -14.85 -0.94 11.46
C GLY A 106 -14.23 0.37 10.99
N VAL A 107 -14.37 1.40 11.79
CA VAL A 107 -13.82 2.73 11.50
C VAL A 107 -13.16 3.34 12.73
N VAL A 108 -12.09 4.08 12.50
CA VAL A 108 -11.39 4.86 13.53
C VAL A 108 -11.35 6.32 13.13
N ARG A 109 -11.92 7.19 13.97
CA ARG A 109 -11.86 8.63 13.78
C ARG A 109 -10.72 9.22 14.63
N ALA A 110 -9.79 9.91 13.99
CA ALA A 110 -8.78 10.71 14.67
C ALA A 110 -9.21 12.18 14.70
N ARG A 111 -9.08 12.81 15.87
CA ARG A 111 -9.35 14.23 16.11
C ARG A 111 -8.28 14.84 17.02
N SER A 112 -8.13 16.15 16.93
CA SER A 112 -7.39 16.96 17.91
C SER A 112 -8.34 17.87 18.68
N ASN A 113 -7.86 18.53 19.74
CA ASN A 113 -8.66 19.56 20.46
C ASN A 113 -8.97 20.78 19.58
N GLN A 114 -8.27 20.93 18.44
CA GLN A 114 -8.43 22.06 17.52
C GLN A 114 -9.36 21.72 16.34
N THR A 115 -9.72 20.44 16.17
CA THR A 115 -10.62 20.02 15.10
C THR A 115 -11.99 20.65 15.29
N PRO A 116 -12.50 21.47 14.35
CA PRO A 116 -13.83 22.05 14.45
C PRO A 116 -14.91 20.96 14.51
N SER A 117 -15.95 21.19 15.31
CA SER A 117 -17.02 20.20 15.49
C SER A 117 -17.90 20.02 14.25
N ASP A 118 -17.94 21.05 13.40
CA ASP A 118 -18.69 21.12 12.15
C ASP A 118 -17.82 20.84 10.90
N ALA A 119 -16.57 20.44 11.09
CA ALA A 119 -15.69 20.11 9.98
C ALA A 119 -16.07 18.76 9.35
N GLY A 120 -16.20 18.74 8.03
CA GLY A 120 -16.40 17.51 7.28
C GLY A 120 -15.17 16.59 7.36
N PRO A 121 -15.36 15.27 7.54
CA PRO A 121 -14.26 14.32 7.69
C PRO A 121 -13.55 14.01 6.37
N LEU A 122 -12.25 13.69 6.46
CA LEU A 122 -11.50 13.05 5.40
C LEU A 122 -11.59 11.53 5.58
N VAL A 123 -12.13 10.83 4.60
CA VAL A 123 -12.15 9.37 4.57
C VAL A 123 -10.79 8.85 4.13
N PHE A 124 -10.17 8.07 4.98
CA PHE A 124 -8.83 7.54 4.78
C PHE A 124 -8.88 6.03 4.55
N THR A 125 -8.18 5.56 3.52
CA THR A 125 -8.06 4.13 3.21
C THR A 125 -6.67 3.76 2.72
N THR A 126 -6.17 2.63 3.19
CA THR A 126 -4.95 1.96 2.73
C THR A 126 -5.26 0.74 1.87
N GLY A 127 -6.55 0.49 1.57
CA GLY A 127 -6.99 -0.66 0.79
C GLY A 127 -6.57 -1.98 1.45
N SER A 128 -5.90 -2.83 0.68
CA SER A 128 -5.41 -4.13 1.13
C SER A 128 -3.97 -4.12 1.66
N ASP A 129 -3.28 -2.97 1.74
CA ASP A 129 -1.90 -2.95 2.25
C ASP A 129 -1.81 -3.28 3.74
N LEU A 130 -2.70 -2.71 4.53
CA LEU A 130 -2.86 -2.94 5.97
C LEU A 130 -4.21 -2.37 6.43
N PRO A 131 -4.69 -2.71 7.62
CA PRO A 131 -5.88 -2.06 8.16
C PRO A 131 -5.67 -0.54 8.29
N SER A 132 -6.59 0.25 7.74
CA SER A 132 -6.50 1.72 7.73
C SER A 132 -6.44 2.30 9.15
N SER A 133 -7.12 1.67 10.10
CA SER A 133 -7.07 1.99 11.53
C SER A 133 -5.66 1.93 12.11
N THR A 134 -4.82 1.03 11.58
CA THR A 134 -3.41 0.91 11.97
C THR A 134 -2.63 2.16 11.60
N ARG A 135 -2.94 2.79 10.48
CA ARG A 135 -2.28 3.99 9.99
C ARG A 135 -2.79 5.26 10.68
N ALA A 136 -4.08 5.30 11.04
CA ALA A 136 -4.68 6.44 11.75
C ALA A 136 -3.98 6.76 13.09
N ARG A 137 -3.42 5.75 13.76
CA ARG A 137 -2.67 5.90 15.01
C ARG A 137 -1.27 6.49 14.83
N SER A 138 -0.69 6.44 13.62
CA SER A 138 0.66 6.97 13.34
C SER A 138 0.70 8.50 13.29
N GLY A 139 -0.15 9.19 14.00
CA GLY A 139 -0.51 10.61 14.03
C GLY A 139 0.51 11.70 13.67
N HIS A 140 1.76 11.33 13.39
CA HIS A 140 2.83 12.30 13.15
C HIS A 140 2.71 13.02 11.80
N ALA A 141 2.13 12.38 10.77
CA ALA A 141 2.00 12.99 9.44
C ALA A 141 0.67 13.75 9.25
N GLY A 142 -0.30 13.55 10.14
CA GLY A 142 -1.65 14.08 10.00
C GLY A 142 -2.05 15.15 11.02
N ILE A 143 -1.20 15.50 12.00
CA ILE A 143 -1.60 16.37 13.09
C ILE A 143 -2.03 17.77 12.63
N ASP A 144 -1.40 18.29 11.58
CA ASP A 144 -1.77 19.60 11.04
C ASP A 144 -3.13 19.54 10.30
N VAL A 145 -3.42 18.43 9.64
CA VAL A 145 -4.72 18.19 9.01
C VAL A 145 -5.82 18.10 10.07
N LEU A 146 -5.53 17.48 11.22
CA LEU A 146 -6.47 17.34 12.33
C LEU A 146 -6.88 18.69 12.95
N ARG A 147 -6.16 19.78 12.69
CA ARG A 147 -6.59 21.14 13.09
C ARG A 147 -7.80 21.64 12.30
N SER A 148 -8.00 21.09 11.12
CA SER A 148 -9.05 21.54 10.19
C SER A 148 -10.11 20.48 9.93
N HIS A 149 -9.74 19.21 9.90
CA HIS A 149 -10.62 18.10 9.54
C HIS A 149 -10.37 16.88 10.42
N PRO A 150 -11.42 16.18 10.88
CA PRO A 150 -11.24 14.83 11.42
C PRO A 150 -10.85 13.88 10.30
N ILE A 151 -10.02 12.89 10.59
CA ILE A 151 -9.68 11.80 9.67
C ILE A 151 -10.44 10.56 10.11
N VAL A 152 -11.18 9.94 9.20
CA VAL A 152 -11.91 8.69 9.44
C VAL A 152 -11.28 7.58 8.61
N ALA A 153 -10.51 6.74 9.27
CA ALA A 153 -9.92 5.55 8.67
C ALA A 153 -10.98 4.45 8.59
N VAL A 154 -11.19 3.94 7.40
CA VAL A 154 -12.14 2.84 7.12
C VAL A 154 -11.32 1.58 6.85
N ASP A 155 -11.44 0.59 7.71
CA ASP A 155 -10.83 -0.71 7.46
C ASP A 155 -11.56 -1.43 6.34
N ARG A 156 -10.80 -1.98 5.41
CA ARG A 156 -11.37 -2.81 4.34
C ARG A 156 -12.05 -4.04 4.93
N ARG A 157 -13.18 -4.45 4.36
CA ARG A 157 -13.87 -5.70 4.70
C ARG A 157 -12.89 -6.87 4.77
N GLY A 158 -13.04 -7.73 5.77
CA GLY A 158 -12.14 -8.86 6.02
C GLY A 158 -10.84 -8.50 6.74
N MET A 159 -10.60 -7.21 7.07
CA MET A 159 -9.35 -6.74 7.66
C MET A 159 -9.59 -5.89 8.92
N GLY A 160 -8.62 -5.91 9.83
CA GLY A 160 -8.61 -5.03 11.00
C GLY A 160 -9.85 -5.12 11.88
N MET A 161 -10.63 -4.05 11.96
CA MET A 161 -11.89 -4.00 12.72
C MET A 161 -13.12 -4.33 11.85
N SER A 162 -12.93 -4.67 10.56
CA SER A 162 -13.99 -4.92 9.58
C SER A 162 -14.21 -6.41 9.36
N SER A 163 -14.78 -7.12 10.34
CA SER A 163 -15.02 -8.58 10.29
C SER A 163 -13.80 -9.34 9.77
N PRO A 164 -12.68 -9.33 10.50
CA PRO A 164 -11.43 -9.90 10.03
C PRO A 164 -11.59 -11.37 9.68
N ILE A 165 -11.04 -11.78 8.54
CA ILE A 165 -11.02 -13.17 8.08
C ILE A 165 -9.87 -13.89 8.80
N ASP A 166 -10.10 -15.13 9.20
CA ASP A 166 -9.12 -16.06 9.75
C ASP A 166 -9.42 -17.44 9.15
N CYS A 167 -8.72 -17.79 8.06
CA CYS A 167 -8.99 -18.98 7.25
C CYS A 167 -7.77 -19.88 7.03
N ARG A 168 -6.56 -19.34 7.17
CA ARG A 168 -5.32 -20.12 7.16
C ARG A 168 -4.82 -20.28 8.58
N ASP A 169 -4.32 -21.44 8.92
CA ASP A 169 -3.62 -21.58 10.19
C ASP A 169 -2.22 -20.92 10.15
N HIS A 170 -1.54 -20.87 11.29
CA HIS A 170 -0.24 -20.22 11.37
C HIS A 170 0.86 -21.02 10.63
N PHE A 171 0.72 -22.35 10.53
CA PHE A 171 1.68 -23.19 9.81
C PHE A 171 1.58 -22.91 8.32
N ASP A 172 0.37 -22.81 7.76
CA ASP A 172 0.16 -22.47 6.35
C ASP A 172 0.72 -21.09 6.02
N ARG A 173 0.51 -20.10 6.89
CA ARG A 173 1.07 -18.76 6.71
C ARG A 173 2.61 -18.77 6.72
N ASP A 174 3.20 -19.47 7.68
CA ASP A 174 4.65 -19.59 7.80
C ASP A 174 5.23 -20.36 6.61
N GLU A 175 4.60 -21.42 6.19
CA GLU A 175 5.03 -22.23 5.05
C GLU A 175 4.94 -21.43 3.74
N MET A 176 3.84 -20.72 3.49
CA MET A 176 3.71 -19.81 2.34
C MET A 176 4.82 -18.75 2.32
N ARG A 177 5.14 -18.17 3.47
CA ARG A 177 6.24 -17.20 3.59
C ARG A 177 7.58 -17.82 3.29
N ASP A 178 7.87 -18.97 3.88
CA ASP A 178 9.21 -19.57 3.91
C ASP A 178 9.53 -20.36 2.64
N GLN A 179 8.53 -20.85 1.91
CA GLN A 179 8.71 -21.48 0.58
C GLN A 179 9.27 -20.51 -0.48
N ALA A 180 9.25 -19.21 -0.23
CA ALA A 180 9.98 -18.25 -1.03
C ALA A 180 11.51 -18.37 -0.89
N GLN A 181 12.02 -19.22 0.00
CA GLN A 181 13.44 -19.55 0.07
C GLN A 181 13.84 -20.52 -1.02
N PHE A 182 14.79 -20.10 -1.86
CA PHE A 182 15.35 -20.96 -2.90
C PHE A 182 16.58 -21.68 -2.38
N GLN A 183 16.49 -22.98 -2.22
CA GLN A 183 17.64 -23.84 -2.01
C GLN A 183 18.02 -24.58 -3.30
N ALA A 184 19.25 -25.07 -3.39
CA ALA A 184 19.66 -25.83 -4.55
C ALA A 184 18.88 -27.16 -4.62
N GLY A 185 18.13 -27.35 -5.70
CA GLY A 185 17.29 -28.53 -5.92
C GLY A 185 15.80 -28.35 -5.66
N ASP A 186 15.39 -27.21 -5.09
CA ASP A 186 13.97 -26.91 -4.89
C ASP A 186 13.29 -26.48 -6.20
N ASP A 187 12.00 -26.83 -6.32
CA ASP A 187 11.07 -26.19 -7.24
C ASP A 187 10.14 -25.25 -6.45
N PRO A 188 10.56 -24.01 -6.18
CA PRO A 188 9.78 -23.09 -5.37
C PRO A 188 8.47 -22.68 -6.05
N VAL A 189 8.36 -22.79 -7.37
CA VAL A 189 7.12 -22.49 -8.09
C VAL A 189 6.07 -23.57 -7.83
N ALA A 190 6.47 -24.84 -7.92
CA ALA A 190 5.57 -25.95 -7.62
C ALA A 190 5.13 -25.91 -6.14
N ASN A 191 6.07 -25.77 -5.20
CA ASN A 191 5.78 -25.71 -3.77
C ASN A 191 4.83 -24.57 -3.41
N LEU A 192 5.11 -23.35 -3.89
CA LEU A 192 4.22 -22.20 -3.66
C LEU A 192 2.86 -22.37 -4.31
N SER A 193 2.78 -23.01 -5.48
CA SER A 193 1.52 -23.29 -6.14
C SER A 193 0.65 -24.23 -5.31
N ASP A 194 1.21 -25.30 -4.79
CA ASP A 194 0.49 -26.29 -4.00
C ASP A 194 -0.07 -25.69 -2.70
N ILE A 195 0.78 -24.97 -1.94
CA ILE A 195 0.37 -24.31 -0.70
C ILE A 195 -0.66 -23.21 -0.97
N SER A 196 -0.46 -22.41 -2.03
CA SER A 196 -1.41 -21.36 -2.39
C SER A 196 -2.77 -21.91 -2.83
N ASN A 197 -2.79 -23.07 -3.49
CA ASN A 197 -4.04 -23.76 -3.85
C ASN A 197 -4.78 -24.23 -2.61
N THR A 198 -4.07 -24.84 -1.64
CA THR A 198 -4.66 -25.25 -0.35
C THR A 198 -5.23 -24.03 0.36
N ALA A 199 -4.43 -23.00 0.59
CA ALA A 199 -4.86 -21.77 1.25
C ALA A 199 -6.04 -21.08 0.54
N THR A 200 -6.07 -21.12 -0.80
CA THR A 200 -7.19 -20.56 -1.57
C THR A 200 -8.47 -21.37 -1.34
N THR A 201 -8.37 -22.70 -1.32
CA THR A 201 -9.53 -23.57 -1.06
C THR A 201 -10.08 -23.33 0.34
N ASP A 202 -9.23 -23.38 1.37
CA ASP A 202 -9.62 -23.21 2.77
C ASP A 202 -10.27 -21.84 2.99
N CYS A 203 -9.68 -20.79 2.41
CA CYS A 203 -10.22 -19.44 2.53
C CYS A 203 -11.52 -19.26 1.74
N THR A 204 -11.65 -19.87 0.56
CA THR A 204 -12.90 -19.85 -0.22
C THR A 204 -14.02 -20.52 0.56
N ASP A 205 -13.77 -21.69 1.14
CA ASP A 205 -14.75 -22.43 1.94
C ASP A 205 -15.16 -21.64 3.21
N ALA A 206 -14.20 -20.94 3.82
CA ALA A 206 -14.46 -20.13 5.03
C ALA A 206 -15.33 -18.90 4.78
N ILE A 207 -15.26 -18.31 3.59
CA ILE A 207 -16.01 -17.08 3.23
C ILE A 207 -17.21 -17.33 2.32
N ALA A 208 -17.46 -18.59 1.92
CA ALA A 208 -18.59 -18.95 1.07
C ALA A 208 -19.94 -18.53 1.71
N PRO A 209 -20.88 -18.00 0.91
CA PRO A 209 -20.90 -17.80 -0.55
C PRO A 209 -20.43 -16.40 -0.97
N GLY A 210 -19.57 -15.74 -0.21
CA GLY A 210 -19.14 -14.36 -0.42
C GLY A 210 -17.78 -14.19 -1.12
N GLU A 211 -17.27 -15.21 -1.82
CA GLU A 211 -15.90 -15.30 -2.33
C GLU A 211 -15.53 -14.13 -3.27
N SER A 212 -16.51 -13.66 -4.06
CA SER A 212 -16.32 -12.55 -4.99
C SER A 212 -16.51 -11.16 -4.37
N ALA A 213 -16.88 -11.09 -3.08
CA ALA A 213 -17.33 -9.85 -2.45
C ALA A 213 -16.21 -9.06 -1.71
N TYR A 214 -14.93 -9.37 -1.97
CA TYR A 214 -13.81 -8.75 -1.25
C TYR A 214 -12.91 -7.87 -2.14
N ASP A 215 -13.37 -7.49 -3.33
CA ASP A 215 -12.64 -6.62 -4.26
C ASP A 215 -12.74 -5.13 -3.90
N ASN A 216 -12.02 -4.29 -4.67
CA ASN A 216 -12.02 -2.83 -4.50
C ASN A 216 -13.39 -2.19 -4.74
N THR A 217 -14.27 -2.80 -5.55
CA THR A 217 -15.60 -2.29 -5.86
C THR A 217 -16.52 -2.44 -4.66
N HIS A 218 -16.44 -3.58 -3.97
CA HIS A 218 -17.17 -3.82 -2.74
C HIS A 218 -16.67 -2.94 -1.60
N ALA A 219 -15.34 -2.77 -1.45
CA ALA A 219 -14.77 -1.82 -0.49
C ALA A 219 -15.21 -0.37 -0.74
N ALA A 220 -15.31 0.05 -2.00
CA ALA A 220 -15.86 1.35 -2.36
C ALA A 220 -17.36 1.46 -2.03
N SER A 221 -18.11 0.36 -2.14
CA SER A 221 -19.54 0.33 -1.77
C SER A 221 -19.76 0.42 -0.25
N ASP A 222 -18.84 -0.11 0.54
CA ASP A 222 -18.84 0.08 2.00
C ASP A 222 -18.71 1.55 2.37
N ILE A 223 -17.80 2.26 1.70
CA ILE A 223 -17.61 3.70 1.93
C ILE A 223 -18.83 4.50 1.46
N GLU A 224 -19.50 4.06 0.39
CA GLU A 224 -20.78 4.67 -0.01
C GLU A 224 -21.88 4.44 1.03
N ARG A 225 -21.89 3.28 1.70
CA ARG A 225 -22.81 3.05 2.82
C ARG A 225 -22.55 4.04 3.95
N LEU A 226 -21.28 4.31 4.27
CA LEU A 226 -20.90 5.32 5.27
C LEU A 226 -21.39 6.73 4.87
N ARG A 227 -21.19 7.13 3.60
CA ARG A 227 -21.69 8.42 3.10
C ARG A 227 -23.20 8.58 3.30
N LYS A 228 -23.94 7.52 2.96
CA LYS A 228 -25.40 7.50 3.12
C LYS A 228 -25.82 7.55 4.59
N LEU A 229 -25.14 6.85 5.49
CA LEU A 229 -25.39 6.91 6.93
C LEU A 229 -25.14 8.31 7.48
N TRP A 230 -24.07 8.99 7.02
CA TRP A 230 -23.76 10.36 7.40
C TRP A 230 -24.71 11.39 6.79
N ASP A 231 -25.50 11.03 5.79
CA ASP A 231 -26.36 11.93 5.00
C ASP A 231 -25.60 13.16 4.49
N VAL A 232 -24.45 12.91 3.85
CA VAL A 232 -23.64 13.95 3.21
C VAL A 232 -23.64 13.81 1.69
N PRO A 233 -23.59 14.92 0.93
CA PRO A 233 -23.67 14.88 -0.53
C PRO A 233 -22.43 14.24 -1.16
N ALA A 234 -21.25 14.48 -0.59
CA ALA A 234 -19.97 14.00 -1.14
C ALA A 234 -18.93 13.79 -0.04
N LEU A 235 -17.93 12.95 -0.32
CA LEU A 235 -16.81 12.62 0.56
C LEU A 235 -15.50 13.20 0.02
N ALA A 236 -14.57 13.48 0.94
CA ALA A 236 -13.17 13.70 0.61
C ALA A 236 -12.37 12.45 0.95
N PHE A 237 -11.56 11.99 0.00
CA PHE A 237 -10.77 10.78 0.13
C PHE A 237 -9.28 11.08 0.28
N VAL A 238 -8.62 10.27 1.11
CA VAL A 238 -7.17 10.12 1.16
C VAL A 238 -6.87 8.64 0.98
N GLY A 239 -6.47 8.24 -0.23
CA GLY A 239 -6.05 6.87 -0.54
C GLY A 239 -4.53 6.77 -0.55
N ILE A 240 -3.97 5.78 0.13
CA ILE A 240 -2.52 5.51 0.15
C ILE A 240 -2.26 4.10 -0.35
N GLY A 241 -1.28 3.94 -1.25
CA GLY A 241 -0.91 2.64 -1.82
C GLY A 241 -2.11 1.95 -2.49
N ASN A 242 -2.47 0.73 -2.07
CA ASN A 242 -3.68 0.03 -2.55
C ASN A 242 -4.99 0.77 -2.22
N GLY A 243 -5.00 1.64 -1.21
CA GLY A 243 -6.15 2.49 -0.92
C GLY A 243 -6.49 3.47 -2.04
N THR A 244 -5.54 3.80 -2.91
CA THR A 244 -5.80 4.61 -4.09
C THR A 244 -6.73 3.90 -5.07
N GLN A 245 -6.65 2.58 -5.17
CA GLN A 245 -7.55 1.79 -6.04
C GLN A 245 -8.98 1.78 -5.51
N VAL A 246 -9.18 1.69 -4.19
CA VAL A 246 -10.50 1.81 -3.56
C VAL A 246 -11.09 3.19 -3.81
N ALA A 247 -10.30 4.25 -3.61
CA ALA A 247 -10.74 5.64 -3.83
C ALA A 247 -11.07 5.90 -5.31
N LEU A 248 -10.30 5.33 -6.24
CA LEU A 248 -10.56 5.42 -7.67
C LEU A 248 -11.78 4.60 -8.10
N ALA A 249 -11.99 3.39 -7.54
CA ALA A 249 -13.20 2.60 -7.77
C ALA A 249 -14.45 3.34 -7.30
N TYR A 250 -14.36 4.03 -6.16
CA TYR A 250 -15.44 4.91 -5.68
C TYR A 250 -15.68 6.08 -6.66
N ALA A 251 -14.63 6.80 -7.04
CA ALA A 251 -14.73 7.96 -7.92
C ALA A 251 -15.27 7.58 -9.32
N ALA A 252 -14.87 6.43 -9.85
CA ALA A 252 -15.36 5.93 -11.13
C ALA A 252 -16.86 5.58 -11.10
N SER A 253 -17.32 4.99 -10.01
CA SER A 253 -18.72 4.56 -9.87
C SER A 253 -19.65 5.68 -9.38
N ARG A 254 -19.12 6.70 -8.70
CA ARG A 254 -19.90 7.78 -8.04
C ARG A 254 -19.19 9.13 -8.14
N PRO A 255 -18.93 9.65 -9.34
CA PRO A 255 -18.16 10.87 -9.55
C PRO A 255 -18.78 12.10 -8.87
N ASP A 256 -20.11 12.18 -8.82
CA ASP A 256 -20.84 13.30 -8.20
C ASP A 256 -20.76 13.31 -6.67
N ASN A 257 -20.32 12.20 -6.06
CA ASN A 257 -20.19 12.07 -4.62
C ASN A 257 -18.75 12.23 -4.11
N VAL A 258 -17.84 12.73 -4.95
CA VAL A 258 -16.44 13.02 -4.61
C VAL A 258 -16.26 14.53 -4.45
N ALA A 259 -16.00 14.99 -3.23
CA ALA A 259 -15.67 16.39 -2.96
C ALA A 259 -14.18 16.68 -3.19
N ARG A 260 -13.31 15.77 -2.78
CA ARG A 260 -11.83 15.83 -2.92
C ARG A 260 -11.29 14.43 -3.07
N LEU A 261 -10.18 14.30 -3.81
CA LEU A 261 -9.47 13.05 -4.00
C LEU A 261 -7.96 13.30 -3.87
N ILE A 262 -7.37 12.75 -2.84
CA ILE A 262 -5.93 12.79 -2.57
C ILE A 262 -5.42 11.35 -2.71
N LEU A 263 -4.48 11.15 -3.62
CA LEU A 263 -3.86 9.86 -3.89
C LEU A 263 -2.37 9.95 -3.56
N ASP A 264 -1.95 9.20 -2.55
CA ASP A 264 -0.54 9.08 -2.16
C ASP A 264 0.00 7.73 -2.60
N SER A 265 1.11 7.76 -3.32
CA SER A 265 1.76 6.55 -3.85
C SER A 265 0.79 5.68 -4.68
N PRO A 266 0.11 6.25 -5.69
CA PRO A 266 -0.91 5.55 -6.44
C PRO A 266 -0.33 4.38 -7.22
N ILE A 267 -1.04 3.25 -7.15
CA ILE A 267 -0.73 2.07 -7.95
C ILE A 267 -1.41 2.22 -9.31
N ALA A 268 -0.67 1.91 -10.37
CA ALA A 268 -1.19 2.01 -11.73
C ALA A 268 -2.38 1.05 -11.93
N LEU A 269 -3.44 1.56 -12.57
CA LEU A 269 -4.62 0.77 -12.89
C LEU A 269 -4.41 0.00 -14.20
N GLY A 270 -4.96 -1.22 -14.28
CA GLY A 270 -4.98 -2.01 -15.50
C GLY A 270 -3.62 -2.56 -15.95
N VAL A 271 -2.60 -2.53 -15.11
CA VAL A 271 -1.32 -3.19 -15.39
C VAL A 271 -1.41 -4.70 -15.14
N SER A 272 -0.61 -5.48 -15.86
CA SER A 272 -0.52 -6.93 -15.61
C SER A 272 0.08 -7.22 -14.22
N ALA A 273 -0.13 -8.43 -13.72
CA ALA A 273 0.43 -8.85 -12.44
C ALA A 273 1.97 -8.77 -12.43
N GLU A 274 2.62 -9.13 -13.53
CA GLU A 274 4.07 -9.04 -13.70
C GLU A 274 4.55 -7.58 -13.60
N ALA A 275 3.88 -6.67 -14.32
CA ALA A 275 4.23 -5.25 -14.29
C ALA A 275 4.01 -4.64 -12.90
N ALA A 276 2.95 -5.03 -12.20
CA ALA A 276 2.69 -4.60 -10.83
C ALA A 276 3.78 -5.11 -9.87
N ALA A 277 4.17 -6.37 -9.99
CA ALA A 277 5.25 -6.97 -9.20
C ALA A 277 6.60 -6.31 -9.48
N GLU A 278 6.92 -6.04 -10.74
CA GLU A 278 8.14 -5.32 -11.12
C GLU A 278 8.18 -3.92 -10.50
N GLN A 279 7.09 -3.17 -10.57
CA GLN A 279 6.97 -1.85 -9.94
C GLN A 279 7.14 -1.92 -8.41
N GLN A 280 6.60 -2.96 -7.77
CA GLN A 280 6.77 -3.18 -6.34
C GLN A 280 8.24 -3.43 -5.98
N VAL A 281 8.94 -4.27 -6.73
CA VAL A 281 10.37 -4.54 -6.55
C VAL A 281 11.21 -3.27 -6.75
N GLN A 282 10.92 -2.50 -7.78
CA GLN A 282 11.58 -1.22 -8.04
C GLN A 282 11.37 -0.23 -6.88
N GLY A 283 10.13 -0.16 -6.35
CA GLY A 283 9.80 0.66 -5.20
C GLY A 283 10.53 0.23 -3.92
N GLN A 284 10.61 -1.07 -3.66
CA GLN A 284 11.36 -1.62 -2.52
C GLN A 284 12.86 -1.34 -2.66
N GLN A 285 13.41 -1.48 -3.86
CA GLN A 285 14.81 -1.16 -4.11
C GLN A 285 15.10 0.33 -3.90
N ALA A 286 14.23 1.20 -4.39
CA ALA A 286 14.36 2.65 -4.18
C ALA A 286 14.27 3.02 -2.68
N ALA A 287 13.39 2.38 -1.93
CA ALA A 287 13.27 2.57 -0.48
C ALA A 287 14.54 2.12 0.26
N LEU A 288 15.12 0.98 -0.14
CA LEU A 288 16.40 0.49 0.41
C LEU A 288 17.57 1.43 0.07
N ASP A 289 17.59 1.98 -1.12
CA ASP A 289 18.60 2.96 -1.53
C ASP A 289 18.49 4.26 -0.72
N ALA A 290 17.27 4.74 -0.52
CA ALA A 290 17.00 5.91 0.33
C ALA A 290 17.36 5.67 1.80
N PHE A 291 17.04 4.49 2.33
CA PHE A 291 17.46 4.07 3.66
C PHE A 291 18.99 4.07 3.79
N ALA A 292 19.68 3.46 2.84
CA ALA A 292 21.14 3.37 2.86
C ALA A 292 21.79 4.76 2.83
N ALA A 293 21.30 5.66 1.99
CA ALA A 293 21.78 7.04 1.93
C ALA A 293 21.54 7.79 3.25
N GLN A 294 20.35 7.66 3.84
CA GLN A 294 20.02 8.27 5.13
C GLN A 294 20.87 7.68 6.27
N CYS A 295 21.05 6.36 6.28
CA CYS A 295 21.85 5.65 7.27
C CYS A 295 23.29 6.15 7.28
N VAL A 296 23.91 6.32 6.11
CA VAL A 296 25.25 6.91 6.01
C VAL A 296 25.26 8.36 6.52
N ALA A 297 24.26 9.15 6.15
CA ALA A 297 24.16 10.56 6.53
C ALA A 297 24.07 10.76 8.05
N VAL A 298 23.43 9.83 8.78
CA VAL A 298 23.26 9.89 10.23
C VAL A 298 24.28 9.03 11.00
N ASN A 299 25.27 8.45 10.33
CA ASN A 299 26.27 7.54 10.90
C ASN A 299 25.62 6.38 11.68
N CYS A 300 24.67 5.68 11.07
CA CYS A 300 23.94 4.59 11.69
C CYS A 300 24.83 3.37 12.03
N ALA A 301 24.29 2.42 12.80
CA ALA A 301 25.00 1.24 13.27
C ALA A 301 25.50 0.30 12.16
N LEU A 302 25.02 0.42 10.92
CA LEU A 302 25.49 -0.39 9.77
C LEU A 302 26.73 0.20 9.07
N GLY A 303 27.19 1.39 9.49
CA GLY A 303 28.39 2.03 8.96
C GLY A 303 28.25 2.54 7.53
N SER A 304 29.34 2.52 6.78
CA SER A 304 29.43 3.10 5.42
C SER A 304 28.80 2.25 4.31
N HIS A 305 28.43 1.00 4.58
CA HIS A 305 27.91 0.06 3.59
C HIS A 305 26.59 -0.62 4.01
N PRO A 306 25.51 0.14 4.28
CA PRO A 306 24.25 -0.44 4.80
C PRO A 306 23.63 -1.50 3.88
N LYS A 307 23.65 -1.28 2.56
CA LYS A 307 23.13 -2.27 1.59
C LYS A 307 23.91 -3.58 1.64
N GLY A 308 25.22 -3.51 1.78
CA GLY A 308 26.06 -4.69 1.94
C GLY A 308 25.74 -5.48 3.22
N ALA A 309 25.41 -4.78 4.30
CA ALA A 309 24.98 -5.41 5.56
C ALA A 309 23.63 -6.15 5.40
N VAL A 310 22.65 -5.53 4.74
CA VAL A 310 21.36 -6.19 4.42
C VAL A 310 21.57 -7.39 3.51
N SER A 311 22.35 -7.24 2.44
CA SER A 311 22.67 -8.33 1.50
C SER A 311 23.36 -9.51 2.19
N ALA A 312 24.28 -9.25 3.13
CA ALA A 312 24.95 -10.30 3.88
C ALA A 312 23.98 -11.10 4.76
N LEU A 313 23.05 -10.41 5.45
CA LEU A 313 22.00 -11.06 6.24
C LEU A 313 21.10 -11.96 5.39
N LEU A 314 20.64 -11.44 4.25
CA LEU A 314 19.80 -12.21 3.32
C LEU A 314 20.58 -13.40 2.70
N SER A 315 21.87 -13.25 2.42
CA SER A 315 22.70 -14.33 1.92
C SER A 315 22.94 -15.42 2.95
N ALA A 316 23.18 -15.05 4.20
CA ALA A 316 23.28 -15.99 5.31
C ALA A 316 21.99 -16.77 5.51
N ALA A 317 20.84 -16.07 5.50
CA ALA A 317 19.53 -16.71 5.61
C ALA A 317 19.28 -17.71 4.44
N ARG A 318 19.71 -17.34 3.22
CA ARG A 318 19.58 -18.23 2.05
C ARG A 318 20.43 -19.51 2.17
N SER A 319 21.55 -19.44 2.88
CA SER A 319 22.41 -20.61 3.14
C SER A 319 21.95 -21.45 4.34
N GLY A 320 20.86 -21.07 5.01
CA GLY A 320 20.39 -21.71 6.24
C GLY A 320 21.05 -21.16 7.53
N ASP A 321 21.99 -20.20 7.38
CA ASP A 321 22.73 -19.58 8.49
C ASP A 321 22.11 -18.23 8.88
N GLY A 322 20.82 -18.05 8.62
CA GLY A 322 20.10 -16.84 8.98
C GLY A 322 20.14 -16.58 10.48
N PRO A 323 20.27 -15.32 10.91
CA PRO A 323 20.33 -15.00 12.34
C PRO A 323 19.05 -15.51 13.04
N GLY A 324 19.25 -16.31 14.09
CA GLY A 324 18.15 -16.96 14.83
C GLY A 324 17.30 -17.93 14.01
N GLY A 325 17.80 -18.42 12.88
CA GLY A 325 17.06 -19.28 11.96
C GLY A 325 16.04 -18.54 11.09
N ALA A 326 16.06 -17.20 11.08
CA ALA A 326 15.12 -16.43 10.28
C ALA A 326 15.30 -16.68 8.78
N SER A 327 14.18 -16.84 8.07
CA SER A 327 14.15 -17.04 6.62
C SER A 327 14.51 -15.77 5.85
N VAL A 328 14.89 -15.93 4.58
CA VAL A 328 15.11 -14.78 3.67
C VAL A 328 13.87 -13.90 3.61
N ALA A 329 12.69 -14.52 3.46
CA ALA A 329 11.44 -13.82 3.34
C ALA A 329 11.05 -13.09 4.63
N ALA A 330 11.24 -13.71 5.80
CA ALA A 330 10.99 -13.08 7.08
C ALA A 330 11.84 -11.79 7.25
N ILE A 331 13.14 -11.87 6.95
CA ILE A 331 14.03 -10.70 7.02
C ILE A 331 13.63 -9.64 5.97
N ALA A 332 13.39 -10.04 4.72
CA ALA A 332 13.02 -9.12 3.65
C ALA A 332 11.70 -8.42 3.95
N ASN A 333 10.68 -9.14 4.44
CA ASN A 333 9.39 -8.57 4.84
C ASN A 333 9.52 -7.63 6.02
N ALA A 334 10.35 -7.96 7.02
CA ALA A 334 10.63 -7.07 8.14
C ALA A 334 11.26 -5.75 7.68
N VAL A 335 12.26 -5.80 6.79
CA VAL A 335 12.90 -4.62 6.20
C VAL A 335 11.89 -3.82 5.39
N ALA A 336 11.14 -4.46 4.47
CA ALA A 336 10.15 -3.80 3.63
C ALA A 336 9.04 -3.14 4.45
N THR A 337 8.61 -3.79 5.55
CA THR A 337 7.61 -3.23 6.46
C THR A 337 8.14 -2.02 7.21
N ALA A 338 9.37 -2.08 7.72
CA ALA A 338 9.99 -0.96 8.42
C ALA A 338 10.20 0.25 7.50
N LEU A 339 10.53 0.02 6.23
CA LEU A 339 10.71 1.08 5.23
C LEU A 339 9.40 1.66 4.72
N GLY A 340 8.39 0.81 4.46
CA GLY A 340 7.11 1.23 3.91
C GLY A 340 6.16 1.85 4.95
N PHE A 341 6.28 1.42 6.20
CA PHE A 341 5.37 1.83 7.28
C PHE A 341 6.15 2.25 8.54
N PRO A 342 6.91 3.36 8.47
CA PRO A 342 7.69 3.81 9.62
C PRO A 342 6.78 4.22 10.78
N ASP A 343 7.15 3.83 12.01
CA ASP A 343 6.42 4.20 13.24
C ASP A 343 6.78 5.58 13.77
N SER A 344 7.85 6.16 13.26
CA SER A 344 8.43 7.42 13.74
C SER A 344 8.98 8.24 12.58
N GLY A 345 9.52 9.40 12.87
CA GLY A 345 10.16 10.24 11.86
C GLY A 345 11.29 9.52 11.10
N ARG A 346 11.60 9.99 9.89
CA ARG A 346 12.57 9.34 8.98
C ARG A 346 13.90 8.96 9.63
N VAL A 347 14.52 9.87 10.39
CA VAL A 347 15.82 9.63 11.04
C VAL A 347 15.69 8.52 12.08
N ASP A 348 14.69 8.60 12.95
CA ASP A 348 14.39 7.63 13.98
C ASP A 348 14.13 6.22 13.42
N SER A 349 13.32 6.14 12.38
CA SER A 349 12.99 4.87 11.70
C SER A 349 14.23 4.26 11.03
N THR A 350 15.09 5.10 10.44
CA THR A 350 16.35 4.67 9.86
C THR A 350 17.28 4.09 10.94
N THR A 351 17.41 4.78 12.07
CA THR A 351 18.28 4.35 13.19
C THR A 351 17.76 3.04 13.78
N LYS A 352 16.47 2.94 14.08
CA LYS A 352 15.84 1.73 14.63
C LYS A 352 16.04 0.50 13.74
N LEU A 353 15.82 0.65 12.42
CA LEU A 353 16.05 -0.44 11.48
C LEU A 353 17.53 -0.81 11.42
N ALA A 354 18.42 0.18 11.38
CA ALA A 354 19.86 -0.06 11.35
C ALA A 354 20.36 -0.78 12.62
N ASP A 355 19.86 -0.38 13.79
CA ASP A 355 20.20 -1.02 15.07
C ASP A 355 19.72 -2.47 15.12
N ALA A 356 18.49 -2.74 14.65
CA ALA A 356 17.96 -4.09 14.60
C ALA A 356 18.79 -5.01 13.70
N LEU A 357 19.17 -4.53 12.52
CA LEU A 357 19.98 -5.30 11.57
C LEU A 357 21.43 -5.48 12.06
N ALA A 358 21.99 -4.47 12.72
CA ALA A 358 23.35 -4.56 13.31
C ALA A 358 23.37 -5.53 14.48
N ALA A 359 22.39 -5.49 15.37
CA ALA A 359 22.23 -6.41 16.50
C ALA A 359 22.10 -7.87 16.00
N ALA A 360 21.25 -8.11 15.00
CA ALA A 360 21.08 -9.44 14.43
C ALA A 360 22.37 -10.02 13.82
N ARG A 361 23.21 -9.19 13.20
CA ARG A 361 24.53 -9.61 12.71
C ARG A 361 25.48 -10.06 13.82
N SER A 362 25.31 -9.58 15.03
CA SER A 362 26.07 -9.99 16.22
C SER A 362 25.40 -11.10 17.03
N GLY A 363 24.26 -11.63 16.57
CA GLY A 363 23.50 -12.72 17.19
C GLY A 363 22.40 -12.27 18.15
N ASP A 364 22.19 -10.98 18.36
CA ASP A 364 21.05 -10.46 19.16
C ASP A 364 19.83 -10.27 18.25
N MET A 365 18.86 -11.16 18.44
CA MET A 365 17.64 -11.22 17.62
C MET A 365 16.47 -10.37 18.15
N ASN A 366 16.58 -9.80 19.35
CA ASN A 366 15.43 -9.16 20.00
C ASN A 366 14.74 -8.11 19.12
N LEU A 367 15.50 -7.19 18.55
CA LEU A 367 14.96 -6.12 17.72
C LEU A 367 14.47 -6.64 16.34
N LEU A 368 15.22 -7.55 15.71
CA LEU A 368 14.84 -8.09 14.41
C LEU A 368 13.61 -8.98 14.54
N SER A 369 13.49 -9.81 15.59
CA SER A 369 12.31 -10.63 15.85
C SER A 369 11.06 -9.76 16.05
N ALA A 370 11.18 -8.62 16.73
CA ALA A 370 10.07 -7.68 16.86
C ALA A 370 9.63 -7.11 15.50
N LEU A 371 10.57 -6.82 14.59
CA LEU A 371 10.26 -6.37 13.23
C LEU A 371 9.63 -7.48 12.38
N ILE A 372 10.11 -8.73 12.51
CA ILE A 372 9.53 -9.90 11.83
C ILE A 372 8.10 -10.11 12.31
N ASN A 373 7.85 -10.20 13.60
CA ASN A 373 6.51 -10.33 14.17
C ASN A 373 5.57 -9.20 13.72
N ARG A 374 6.08 -7.98 13.63
CA ARG A 374 5.32 -6.87 13.09
C ARG A 374 4.98 -7.07 11.62
N ALA A 375 5.91 -7.53 10.80
CA ALA A 375 5.66 -7.82 9.39
C ALA A 375 4.59 -8.89 9.23
N ASP A 376 4.69 -10.00 9.96
CA ASP A 376 3.75 -11.11 9.91
C ASP A 376 2.32 -10.67 10.31
N THR A 377 2.20 -9.86 11.37
CA THR A 377 0.89 -9.38 11.84
C THR A 377 0.27 -8.26 11.00
N THR A 378 1.04 -7.60 10.15
CA THR A 378 0.56 -6.46 9.36
C THR A 378 0.51 -6.69 7.86
N ARG A 379 1.26 -7.63 7.32
CA ARG A 379 1.41 -7.85 5.86
C ARG A 379 0.94 -9.20 5.37
N ASP A 380 0.64 -10.13 6.24
CA ASP A 380 0.26 -11.50 5.87
C ASP A 380 -1.03 -11.94 6.55
N THR A 381 -2.02 -11.06 6.60
CA THR A 381 -3.34 -11.40 7.11
C THR A 381 -4.18 -12.09 6.04
N ASP A 382 -5.11 -12.93 6.46
CA ASP A 382 -6.01 -13.61 5.54
C ASP A 382 -6.90 -12.63 4.76
N GLY A 383 -7.29 -11.52 5.39
CA GLY A 383 -8.00 -10.46 4.69
C GLY A 383 -7.18 -9.82 3.56
N GLN A 384 -5.85 -9.68 3.71
CA GLN A 384 -4.96 -9.22 2.64
C GLN A 384 -4.86 -10.26 1.52
N PHE A 385 -4.72 -11.54 1.89
CA PHE A 385 -4.68 -12.66 0.95
C PHE A 385 -5.94 -12.69 0.09
N ILE A 386 -7.13 -12.73 0.71
CA ILE A 386 -8.41 -12.74 0.02
C ILE A 386 -8.61 -11.48 -0.84
N SER A 387 -8.30 -10.30 -0.30
CA SER A 387 -8.41 -9.05 -1.06
C SER A 387 -7.53 -9.04 -2.29
N SER A 388 -6.29 -9.52 -2.16
CA SER A 388 -5.36 -9.61 -3.30
C SER A 388 -5.85 -10.57 -4.37
N CYS A 389 -6.43 -11.70 -3.97
CA CYS A 389 -7.04 -12.67 -4.87
C CYS A 389 -8.26 -12.07 -5.59
N SER A 390 -9.17 -11.43 -4.85
CA SER A 390 -10.37 -10.82 -5.41
C SER A 390 -10.05 -9.67 -6.38
N ASP A 391 -9.04 -8.87 -6.08
CA ASP A 391 -8.59 -7.79 -6.96
C ASP A 391 -7.86 -8.32 -8.21
N ALA A 392 -7.24 -9.51 -8.14
CA ALA A 392 -6.51 -10.12 -9.25
C ALA A 392 -7.43 -10.65 -10.36
N VAL A 393 -8.66 -11.02 -10.05
CA VAL A 393 -9.64 -11.51 -11.04
C VAL A 393 -9.88 -10.50 -12.17
N ASN A 394 -9.72 -9.23 -11.89
CA ASN A 394 -9.88 -8.15 -12.87
C ASN A 394 -8.57 -7.81 -13.63
N ARG A 395 -7.49 -8.57 -13.43
CA ARG A 395 -6.23 -8.38 -14.13
C ARG A 395 -6.04 -9.45 -15.19
N PRO A 396 -5.55 -9.10 -16.40
CA PRO A 396 -5.21 -10.09 -17.39
C PRO A 396 -4.03 -10.93 -16.89
N THR A 397 -4.32 -12.08 -16.32
CA THR A 397 -3.29 -13.05 -15.91
C THR A 397 -3.52 -14.37 -16.61
N PRO A 398 -2.46 -15.04 -17.09
CA PRO A 398 -2.57 -16.45 -17.46
C PRO A 398 -2.73 -17.28 -16.19
N THR A 399 -3.79 -18.03 -16.12
CA THR A 399 -4.03 -19.34 -15.49
C THR A 399 -3.46 -19.71 -14.10
N THR A 400 -2.76 -18.86 -13.35
CA THR A 400 -2.11 -19.23 -12.09
C THR A 400 -2.69 -18.56 -10.83
N GLY A 401 -3.87 -17.95 -10.92
CA GLY A 401 -4.63 -17.51 -9.74
C GLY A 401 -3.85 -16.69 -8.71
N CYS A 402 -4.25 -16.79 -7.46
CA CYS A 402 -3.62 -16.12 -6.30
C CYS A 402 -2.14 -16.49 -6.09
N ALA A 403 -1.73 -17.67 -6.49
CA ALA A 403 -0.36 -18.18 -6.30
C ALA A 403 0.74 -17.31 -6.95
N SER A 404 0.45 -16.67 -8.08
CA SER A 404 1.44 -15.86 -8.80
C SER A 404 1.82 -14.56 -8.06
N TRP A 405 0.95 -14.05 -7.21
CA TRP A 405 1.15 -12.78 -6.49
C TRP A 405 2.17 -12.88 -5.37
N TRP A 406 2.12 -13.96 -4.60
CA TRP A 406 3.05 -14.19 -3.50
C TRP A 406 4.47 -14.46 -3.99
N TRP A 407 4.60 -15.21 -5.07
CA TRP A 407 5.91 -15.53 -5.63
C TRP A 407 6.65 -14.28 -6.13
N LEU A 408 5.97 -13.34 -6.74
CA LEU A 408 6.58 -12.13 -7.28
C LEU A 408 6.94 -11.12 -6.17
N GLY A 409 6.17 -11.05 -5.10
CA GLY A 409 6.46 -10.19 -3.94
C GLY A 409 7.57 -10.71 -3.03
N GLY A 410 7.69 -12.04 -2.89
CA GLY A 410 8.70 -12.68 -2.04
C GLY A 410 10.09 -12.86 -2.70
N SER A 411 10.16 -12.86 -4.03
CA SER A 411 11.41 -13.16 -4.76
C SER A 411 12.29 -11.94 -5.10
N SER A 412 12.01 -10.77 -4.53
CA SER A 412 12.64 -9.49 -4.89
C SER A 412 14.13 -9.34 -4.57
N THR A 413 14.86 -10.44 -4.31
CA THR A 413 16.31 -10.41 -4.12
C THR A 413 17.12 -10.99 -5.28
N ARG A 414 16.54 -11.08 -6.48
CA ARG A 414 17.42 -11.27 -7.63
C ARG A 414 18.11 -9.94 -7.92
N SER A 415 19.42 -9.89 -7.68
CA SER A 415 20.26 -8.91 -8.32
C SER A 415 19.95 -8.98 -9.82
N SER A 416 19.63 -7.87 -10.42
CA SER A 416 19.36 -7.73 -11.85
C SER A 416 20.61 -8.02 -12.66
N ALA A 417 20.85 -9.32 -12.94
CA ALA A 417 21.68 -9.73 -14.05
C ALA A 417 20.75 -10.30 -15.12
N PRO A 418 20.71 -9.74 -16.34
CA PRO A 418 19.93 -10.33 -17.41
C PRO A 418 20.58 -11.69 -17.75
N SER A 419 19.93 -12.77 -17.37
CA SER A 419 20.31 -14.09 -17.88
C SER A 419 19.99 -14.09 -19.37
N ARG A 420 21.02 -13.97 -20.20
CA ARG A 420 20.93 -14.36 -21.61
C ARG A 420 20.49 -15.82 -21.60
N ARG A 421 19.26 -16.10 -21.99
CA ARG A 421 18.88 -17.46 -22.40
C ARG A 421 19.73 -17.79 -23.61
N SER A 422 20.73 -18.64 -23.42
CA SER A 422 21.29 -19.39 -24.51
C SER A 422 20.26 -20.45 -24.92
N THR A 423 19.75 -20.31 -26.13
CA THR A 423 19.05 -21.35 -26.89
C THR A 423 19.86 -22.65 -26.87
N TRP A 424 19.29 -23.67 -26.31
CA TRP A 424 19.34 -25.05 -26.80
C TRP A 424 17.98 -25.69 -26.58
#